data_6c2465837e9dfc6f16b5c4cbac5b04ea
#
_entry.id   6c2465837e9dfc6f16b5c4cbac5b04ea
#
_cell.length_a   1.000
_cell.length_b   1.000
_cell.length_c   1.000
_cell.angle_alpha   90.00
_cell.angle_beta   90.00
_cell.angle_gamma   90.00
#
_symmetry.space_group_name_H-M   'P 1'
#
loop_
_entity.id
_entity.type
_entity.pdbx_description
1 polymer ?
#
loop_
_entity_poly.entity_id
_entity_poly.type
_entity_poly.pdbx_seq_one_letter_code
_entity_poly.pdbx_strand_id
1 'polypeptide(L)'
;MSSLHKRTNSSLMEIILIAAVDKNLAIGKNGQIPWKIKEDLKFFKEKTEGTSIIMGRSTFDSIGRPLPNRKNIVMTRSPRNRKGVVEVGSREEALKEASQFSKDVNVIGGEYIYKEFLPLASKLLITEIDLIVESADAYFPIWDKSSWVEKSRIGSSENSIEFSFVEYVKL
;
A
#
# COMPACT_ATOMS: atom_id res chain seq x y z
N MET A 1 -32.52 -4.25 13.82
CA MET A 1 -31.56 -3.41 14.57
C MET A 1 -30.16 -4.01 14.58
N SER A 2 -29.98 -5.23 15.07
CA SER A 2 -28.68 -5.88 15.14
C SER A 2 -28.04 -6.09 13.77
N SER A 3 -28.81 -6.42 12.73
CA SER A 3 -28.29 -6.62 11.39
C SER A 3 -27.79 -5.31 10.75
N LEU A 4 -28.45 -4.21 11.06
CA LEU A 4 -28.03 -2.90 10.58
C LEU A 4 -26.69 -2.50 11.22
N HIS A 5 -26.56 -2.76 12.53
CA HIS A 5 -25.36 -2.48 13.28
C HIS A 5 -24.17 -3.29 12.75
N LYS A 6 -24.39 -4.58 12.46
CA LYS A 6 -23.36 -5.44 11.86
C LYS A 6 -22.90 -4.95 10.49
N ARG A 7 -23.82 -4.47 9.65
CA ARG A 7 -23.45 -3.90 8.37
C ARG A 7 -22.60 -2.66 8.51
N THR A 8 -22.93 -1.80 9.48
CA THR A 8 -22.15 -0.60 9.74
C THR A 8 -20.72 -0.97 10.17
N ASN A 9 -20.57 -1.99 11.03
CA ASN A 9 -19.25 -2.45 11.46
C ASN A 9 -18.43 -3.03 10.32
N SER A 10 -19.05 -3.83 9.43
CA SER A 10 -18.32 -4.39 8.28
C SER A 10 -17.93 -3.33 7.26
N SER A 11 -18.70 -2.22 7.16
CA SER A 11 -18.36 -1.12 6.27
C SER A 11 -17.26 -0.22 6.82
N LEU A 12 -16.81 -0.44 8.07
CA LEU A 12 -15.74 0.33 8.69
C LEU A 12 -14.34 -0.16 8.36
N MET A 13 -14.20 -1.22 7.53
CA MET A 13 -12.89 -1.64 7.06
C MET A 13 -12.28 -0.53 6.22
N GLU A 14 -11.09 -0.08 6.60
CA GLU A 14 -10.35 0.90 5.82
C GLU A 14 -9.36 0.19 4.90
N ILE A 15 -9.44 0.52 3.64
CA ILE A 15 -8.49 0.06 2.64
C ILE A 15 -7.56 1.23 2.33
N ILE A 16 -6.30 1.06 2.68
CA ILE A 16 -5.29 2.09 2.62
C ILE A 16 -4.26 1.69 1.58
N LEU A 17 -3.96 2.59 0.64
CA LEU A 17 -2.83 2.40 -0.25
C LEU A 17 -1.65 3.17 0.32
N ILE A 18 -0.53 2.50 0.55
CA ILE A 18 0.68 3.11 1.07
C ILE A 18 1.80 2.96 0.05
N ALA A 19 2.43 4.07 -0.32
CA ALA A 19 3.46 4.09 -1.35
C ALA A 19 4.41 5.27 -1.16
N ALA A 20 5.64 5.11 -1.65
CA ALA A 20 6.57 6.21 -1.83
C ALA A 20 6.71 6.44 -3.33
N VAL A 21 6.61 7.69 -3.76
CA VAL A 21 6.59 8.05 -5.18
C VAL A 21 7.55 9.21 -5.45
N ASP A 22 8.09 9.26 -6.66
CA ASP A 22 8.82 10.44 -7.11
C ASP A 22 7.85 11.49 -7.67
N LYS A 23 8.37 12.57 -8.24
CA LYS A 23 7.54 13.66 -8.77
C LYS A 23 6.60 13.23 -9.90
N ASN A 24 6.92 12.14 -10.58
CA ASN A 24 6.14 11.60 -11.68
C ASN A 24 5.33 10.36 -11.29
N LEU A 25 5.15 10.12 -9.98
CA LEU A 25 4.48 8.94 -9.43
C LEU A 25 5.22 7.63 -9.68
N ALA A 26 6.52 7.69 -10.00
CA ALA A 26 7.31 6.47 -10.15
C ALA A 26 7.47 5.77 -8.81
N ILE A 27 7.30 4.44 -8.80
CA ILE A 27 7.42 3.60 -7.61
C ILE A 27 8.50 2.53 -7.77
N GLY A 28 9.04 2.34 -8.97
CA GLY A 28 10.03 1.32 -9.18
C GLY A 28 10.77 1.42 -10.49
N LYS A 29 11.93 0.78 -10.50
CA LYS A 29 12.77 0.62 -11.69
C LYS A 29 13.44 -0.74 -11.58
N ASN A 30 13.28 -1.58 -12.59
CA ASN A 30 13.83 -2.94 -12.64
C ASN A 30 13.47 -3.76 -11.38
N GLY A 31 12.22 -3.64 -10.92
CA GLY A 31 11.72 -4.39 -9.78
C GLY A 31 12.21 -3.90 -8.42
N GLN A 32 12.88 -2.77 -8.36
CA GLN A 32 13.43 -2.23 -7.12
C GLN A 32 12.98 -0.78 -6.89
N ILE A 33 12.95 -0.38 -5.61
CA ILE A 33 12.74 1.00 -5.23
C ILE A 33 14.04 1.77 -5.51
N PRO A 34 13.98 2.85 -6.32
CA PRO A 34 15.21 3.50 -6.78
C PRO A 34 15.85 4.47 -5.79
N TRP A 35 15.33 4.56 -4.57
CA TRP A 35 15.91 5.39 -3.51
C TRP A 35 15.96 4.61 -2.22
N LYS A 36 16.74 5.12 -1.25
CA LYS A 36 16.84 4.52 0.06
C LYS A 36 16.73 5.62 1.12
N ILE A 37 15.59 5.68 1.79
CA ILE A 37 15.30 6.66 2.83
C ILE A 37 14.87 5.88 4.07
N LYS A 38 15.69 5.90 5.11
CA LYS A 38 15.46 5.14 6.35
C LYS A 38 14.20 5.61 7.06
N GLU A 39 13.94 6.91 7.07
CA GLU A 39 12.75 7.47 7.71
C GLU A 39 11.48 6.98 7.04
N ASP A 40 11.49 6.79 5.72
CA ASP A 40 10.36 6.25 5.01
C ASP A 40 10.13 4.77 5.34
N LEU A 41 11.20 3.99 5.48
CA LEU A 41 11.08 2.59 5.89
C LEU A 41 10.50 2.49 7.30
N LYS A 42 10.89 3.37 8.21
CA LYS A 42 10.34 3.43 9.56
C LYS A 42 8.87 3.80 9.55
N PHE A 43 8.49 4.79 8.75
CA PHE A 43 7.10 5.21 8.56
C PHE A 43 6.25 4.04 8.05
N PHE A 44 6.74 3.35 7.02
CA PHE A 44 6.06 2.19 6.46
C PHE A 44 5.82 1.12 7.52
N LYS A 45 6.85 0.80 8.31
CA LYS A 45 6.73 -0.19 9.38
C LYS A 45 5.68 0.24 10.41
N GLU A 46 5.73 1.47 10.86
CA GLU A 46 4.80 1.99 11.87
C GLU A 46 3.35 1.93 11.38
N LYS A 47 3.12 2.23 10.10
CA LYS A 47 1.76 2.25 9.55
C LYS A 47 1.21 0.88 9.22
N THR A 48 2.07 -0.09 8.92
CA THR A 48 1.62 -1.42 8.50
C THR A 48 1.67 -2.47 9.60
N GLU A 49 2.49 -2.27 10.63
CA GLU A 49 2.64 -3.25 11.70
C GLU A 49 1.32 -3.48 12.43
N GLY A 50 1.00 -4.76 12.67
CA GLY A 50 -0.28 -5.14 13.30
C GLY A 50 -1.46 -5.18 12.33
N THR A 51 -1.26 -4.94 11.04
CA THR A 51 -2.32 -4.96 10.05
C THR A 51 -2.12 -6.08 9.02
N SER A 52 -3.16 -6.31 8.23
CA SER A 52 -3.02 -7.12 7.01
C SER A 52 -2.39 -6.27 5.92
N ILE A 53 -1.47 -6.87 5.16
CA ILE A 53 -0.86 -6.23 4.00
C ILE A 53 -1.14 -7.06 2.76
N ILE A 54 -1.52 -6.39 1.68
CA ILE A 54 -1.81 -7.01 0.40
C ILE A 54 -0.77 -6.56 -0.61
N MET A 55 -0.20 -7.50 -1.33
CA MET A 55 0.84 -7.23 -2.32
C MET A 55 0.73 -8.20 -3.49
N GLY A 56 1.34 -7.82 -4.60
CA GLY A 56 1.49 -8.74 -5.72
C GLY A 56 2.68 -9.66 -5.53
N ARG A 57 2.72 -10.70 -6.34
CA ARG A 57 3.79 -11.70 -6.30
C ARG A 57 5.18 -11.08 -6.51
N SER A 58 5.30 -10.17 -7.49
CA SER A 58 6.60 -9.54 -7.77
C SER A 58 7.10 -8.71 -6.60
N THR A 59 6.20 -8.03 -5.90
CA THR A 59 6.56 -7.26 -4.70
C THR A 59 7.04 -8.20 -3.60
N PHE A 60 6.34 -9.30 -3.38
CA PHE A 60 6.78 -10.28 -2.39
C PHE A 60 8.15 -10.87 -2.74
N ASP A 61 8.36 -11.23 -3.99
CA ASP A 61 9.65 -11.79 -4.43
C ASP A 61 10.79 -10.78 -4.24
N SER A 62 10.51 -9.50 -4.44
CA SER A 62 11.48 -8.42 -4.21
C SER A 62 11.81 -8.26 -2.73
N ILE A 63 10.82 -8.33 -1.85
CA ILE A 63 11.03 -8.27 -0.39
C ILE A 63 11.77 -9.52 0.09
N GLY A 64 11.45 -10.68 -0.48
CA GLY A 64 12.15 -11.95 -0.25
C GLY A 64 11.71 -12.72 0.98
N ARG A 65 10.86 -12.16 1.83
CA ARG A 65 10.37 -12.83 3.04
C ARG A 65 9.09 -12.18 3.53
N PRO A 66 8.25 -12.89 4.33
CA PRO A 66 7.11 -12.26 4.97
C PRO A 66 7.56 -11.15 5.92
N LEU A 67 6.80 -10.05 5.94
CA LEU A 67 7.08 -8.98 6.89
C LEU A 67 6.51 -9.36 8.26
N PRO A 68 7.30 -9.27 9.33
CA PRO A 68 6.87 -9.72 10.65
C PRO A 68 5.75 -8.87 11.23
N ASN A 69 4.95 -9.45 12.11
CA ASN A 69 3.84 -8.80 12.84
C ASN A 69 2.75 -8.24 11.91
N ARG A 70 2.62 -8.83 10.75
CA ARG A 70 1.62 -8.46 9.75
C ARG A 70 1.11 -9.73 9.09
N LYS A 71 -0.15 -9.73 8.68
CA LYS A 71 -0.67 -10.83 7.88
C LYS A 71 -0.32 -10.53 6.43
N ASN A 72 0.57 -11.31 5.85
CA ASN A 72 1.05 -11.13 4.48
C ASN A 72 0.12 -11.85 3.50
N ILE A 73 -0.54 -11.10 2.63
CA ILE A 73 -1.45 -11.62 1.62
C ILE A 73 -0.86 -11.32 0.25
N VAL A 74 -0.62 -12.37 -0.53
CA VAL A 74 -0.01 -12.25 -1.86
C VAL A 74 -1.04 -12.62 -2.92
N MET A 75 -1.31 -11.68 -3.83
CA MET A 75 -2.18 -11.93 -4.96
C MET A 75 -1.38 -12.53 -6.10
N THR A 76 -1.78 -13.71 -6.54
CA THR A 76 -1.09 -14.42 -7.60
C THR A 76 -2.05 -15.34 -8.35
N ARG A 77 -1.82 -15.48 -9.65
CA ARG A 77 -2.54 -16.46 -10.48
C ARG A 77 -1.88 -17.83 -10.44
N SER A 78 -0.67 -17.90 -9.89
CA SER A 78 0.12 -19.12 -9.83
C SER A 78 0.61 -19.37 -8.41
N PRO A 79 -0.25 -19.92 -7.54
CA PRO A 79 0.14 -20.25 -6.17
C PRO A 79 1.31 -21.23 -6.16
N ARG A 80 2.26 -21.00 -5.25
CA ARG A 80 3.46 -21.85 -5.09
C ARG A 80 3.69 -22.25 -3.66
N ASN A 81 2.68 -22.12 -2.80
CA ASN A 81 2.77 -22.42 -1.37
C ASN A 81 3.91 -21.65 -0.70
N ARG A 82 3.99 -20.36 -0.98
CA ARG A 82 4.99 -19.49 -0.35
C ARG A 82 4.79 -19.50 1.16
N LYS A 83 5.87 -19.76 1.91
CA LYS A 83 5.79 -19.90 3.36
C LYS A 83 5.52 -18.56 4.03
N GLY A 84 4.65 -18.58 5.05
CA GLY A 84 4.37 -17.41 5.88
C GLY A 84 3.44 -16.41 5.25
N VAL A 85 2.85 -16.71 4.11
CA VAL A 85 1.90 -15.83 3.44
C VAL A 85 0.63 -16.58 3.06
N VAL A 86 -0.45 -15.84 2.84
CA VAL A 86 -1.69 -16.36 2.29
C VAL A 86 -1.73 -15.97 0.82
N GLU A 87 -1.81 -16.95 -0.06
CA GLU A 87 -1.90 -16.69 -1.49
C GLU A 87 -3.36 -16.67 -1.91
N VAL A 88 -3.75 -15.64 -2.65
CA VAL A 88 -5.13 -15.45 -3.11
C VAL A 88 -5.14 -15.11 -4.60
N GLY A 89 -6.24 -15.44 -5.27
CA GLY A 89 -6.38 -15.23 -6.71
C GLY A 89 -7.26 -14.05 -7.10
N SER A 90 -7.92 -13.40 -6.14
CA SER A 90 -8.83 -12.29 -6.43
C SER A 90 -8.78 -11.22 -5.37
N ARG A 91 -9.24 -10.04 -5.74
CA ARG A 91 -9.40 -8.91 -4.84
C ARG A 91 -10.36 -9.25 -3.69
N GLU A 92 -11.43 -9.92 -3.99
CA GLU A 92 -12.44 -10.32 -3.00
C GLU A 92 -11.88 -11.29 -1.98
N GLU A 93 -11.10 -12.27 -2.42
CA GLU A 93 -10.41 -13.19 -1.51
C GLU A 93 -9.41 -12.46 -0.63
N ALA A 94 -8.67 -11.52 -1.22
CA ALA A 94 -7.68 -10.73 -0.47
C ALA A 94 -8.34 -9.96 0.66
N LEU A 95 -9.45 -9.29 0.40
CA LEU A 95 -10.17 -8.52 1.41
C LEU A 95 -10.79 -9.41 2.48
N LYS A 96 -11.32 -10.56 2.10
CA LYS A 96 -11.86 -11.52 3.04
C LYS A 96 -10.78 -12.01 4.00
N GLU A 97 -9.63 -12.38 3.50
CA GLU A 97 -8.50 -12.80 4.32
C GLU A 97 -8.00 -11.68 5.21
N ALA A 98 -7.90 -10.47 4.66
CA ALA A 98 -7.43 -9.31 5.41
C ALA A 98 -8.33 -8.99 6.60
N SER A 99 -9.65 -9.07 6.42
CA SER A 99 -10.63 -8.74 7.46
C SER A 99 -10.58 -9.68 8.66
N GLN A 100 -10.03 -10.88 8.48
CA GLN A 100 -9.92 -11.86 9.56
C GLN A 100 -8.82 -11.48 10.55
N PHE A 101 -7.88 -10.64 10.17
CA PHE A 101 -6.73 -10.29 10.99
C PHE A 101 -6.81 -8.87 11.55
N SER A 102 -7.22 -7.91 10.75
CA SER A 102 -7.23 -6.51 11.16
C SER A 102 -8.38 -5.74 10.52
N LYS A 103 -8.74 -4.63 11.16
CA LYS A 103 -9.75 -3.71 10.64
C LYS A 103 -9.21 -2.90 9.47
N ASP A 104 -7.93 -2.48 9.55
CA ASP A 104 -7.28 -1.74 8.50
C ASP A 104 -6.47 -2.67 7.62
N VAL A 105 -6.49 -2.40 6.32
CA VAL A 105 -5.77 -3.19 5.32
C VAL A 105 -4.88 -2.24 4.54
N ASN A 106 -3.60 -2.54 4.50
CA ASN A 106 -2.62 -1.76 3.76
C ASN A 106 -2.25 -2.47 2.46
N VAL A 107 -2.43 -1.79 1.34
CA VAL A 107 -2.04 -2.29 0.01
C VAL A 107 -0.67 -1.71 -0.29
N ILE A 108 0.32 -2.57 -0.50
CA ILE A 108 1.73 -2.16 -0.56
C ILE A 108 2.37 -2.28 -1.94
N GLY A 109 1.60 -2.65 -2.96
CA GLY A 109 2.05 -2.60 -4.33
C GLY A 109 2.16 -3.97 -5.00
N GLY A 110 2.62 -4.06 -6.22
CA GLY A 110 3.06 -2.89 -7.02
C GLY A 110 1.97 -2.22 -7.86
N GLU A 111 2.36 -1.74 -9.01
CA GLU A 111 1.50 -0.93 -9.87
C GLU A 111 0.14 -1.56 -10.14
N TYR A 112 0.09 -2.80 -10.58
CA TYR A 112 -1.15 -3.51 -10.87
C TYR A 112 -2.04 -3.62 -9.63
N ILE A 113 -1.44 -3.91 -8.49
CA ILE A 113 -2.19 -4.09 -7.24
C ILE A 113 -2.74 -2.75 -6.74
N TYR A 114 -1.98 -1.68 -6.85
CA TYR A 114 -2.50 -0.35 -6.52
C TYR A 114 -3.71 0.00 -7.40
N LYS A 115 -3.64 -0.28 -8.70
CA LYS A 115 -4.77 -0.04 -9.62
C LYS A 115 -6.00 -0.83 -9.24
N GLU A 116 -5.82 -2.08 -8.82
CA GLU A 116 -6.93 -2.95 -8.41
C GLU A 116 -7.68 -2.39 -7.20
N PHE A 117 -6.95 -1.83 -6.24
CA PHE A 117 -7.54 -1.43 -4.97
C PHE A 117 -7.86 0.06 -4.86
N LEU A 118 -7.35 0.90 -5.75
CA LEU A 118 -7.63 2.33 -5.69
C LEU A 118 -9.12 2.66 -5.69
N PRO A 119 -9.97 1.99 -6.49
CA PRO A 119 -11.41 2.28 -6.45
C PRO A 119 -12.07 1.98 -5.11
N LEU A 120 -11.47 1.13 -4.29
CA LEU A 120 -12.02 0.71 -3.00
C LEU A 120 -11.35 1.43 -1.83
N ALA A 121 -10.30 2.19 -2.09
CA ALA A 121 -9.50 2.81 -1.03
C ALA A 121 -10.24 3.98 -0.40
N SER A 122 -10.09 4.10 0.93
CA SER A 122 -10.59 5.24 1.70
C SER A 122 -9.49 6.22 2.08
N LYS A 123 -8.23 5.78 1.99
CA LYS A 123 -7.07 6.58 2.41
C LYS A 123 -5.87 6.26 1.53
N LEU A 124 -5.09 7.28 1.23
CA LEU A 124 -3.78 7.14 0.58
C LEU A 124 -2.72 7.71 1.52
N LEU A 125 -1.70 6.92 1.82
CA LEU A 125 -0.53 7.36 2.56
C LEU A 125 0.63 7.40 1.55
N ILE A 126 0.94 8.59 1.08
CA ILE A 126 1.91 8.78 0.00
C ILE A 126 3.12 9.53 0.53
N THR A 127 4.30 8.92 0.45
CA THR A 127 5.55 9.65 0.66
C THR A 127 5.94 10.24 -0.68
N GLU A 128 5.84 11.58 -0.79
CA GLU A 128 6.19 12.32 -2.00
C GLU A 128 7.66 12.71 -1.92
N ILE A 129 8.46 12.16 -2.80
CA ILE A 129 9.91 12.35 -2.80
C ILE A 129 10.30 13.33 -3.89
N ASP A 130 11.11 14.33 -3.53
CA ASP A 130 11.54 15.39 -4.43
C ASP A 130 12.69 14.92 -5.31
N LEU A 131 12.38 13.93 -6.14
CA LEU A 131 13.30 13.34 -7.12
C LEU A 131 12.54 13.04 -8.40
N ILE A 132 13.28 12.88 -9.49
CA ILE A 132 12.77 12.31 -10.73
C ILE A 132 13.66 11.13 -11.08
N VAL A 133 13.07 9.93 -11.12
CA VAL A 133 13.80 8.71 -11.48
C VAL A 133 13.78 8.55 -12.98
N GLU A 134 14.95 8.56 -13.58
CA GLU A 134 15.08 8.32 -15.03
C GLU A 134 14.77 6.86 -15.37
N SER A 135 14.00 6.68 -16.43
CA SER A 135 13.66 5.35 -16.93
C SER A 135 12.96 4.46 -15.91
N ALA A 136 12.11 5.05 -15.07
CA ALA A 136 11.25 4.27 -14.19
C ALA A 136 10.30 3.41 -15.05
N ASP A 137 9.98 2.23 -14.53
CA ASP A 137 9.13 1.28 -15.25
C ASP A 137 7.87 0.87 -14.49
N ALA A 138 7.68 1.40 -13.29
CA ALA A 138 6.47 1.16 -12.51
C ALA A 138 6.00 2.47 -11.88
N TYR A 139 4.70 2.70 -11.90
CA TYR A 139 4.10 3.96 -11.45
C TYR A 139 2.90 3.70 -10.57
N PHE A 140 2.71 4.58 -9.57
CA PHE A 140 1.48 4.63 -8.81
C PHE A 140 0.37 5.19 -9.72
N PRO A 141 -0.86 4.66 -9.66
CA PRO A 141 -1.94 5.14 -10.53
C PRO A 141 -2.31 6.59 -10.22
N ILE A 142 -2.70 7.32 -11.26
CA ILE A 142 -3.21 8.68 -11.12
C ILE A 142 -4.58 8.59 -10.46
N TRP A 143 -4.80 9.40 -9.42
CA TRP A 143 -6.09 9.46 -8.77
C TRP A 143 -6.80 10.79 -9.05
N ASP A 144 -8.12 10.75 -9.01
CA ASP A 144 -8.95 11.94 -9.23
C ASP A 144 -8.86 12.85 -8.02
N LYS A 145 -8.12 13.94 -8.14
CA LYS A 145 -7.87 14.86 -7.03
C LYS A 145 -9.13 15.59 -6.56
N SER A 146 -10.20 15.62 -7.36
CA SER A 146 -11.47 16.18 -6.93
C SER A 146 -12.21 15.26 -5.95
N SER A 147 -11.86 13.98 -5.91
CA SER A 147 -12.47 12.97 -5.02
C SER A 147 -11.68 12.75 -3.73
N TRP A 148 -10.53 13.40 -3.59
CA TRP A 148 -9.64 13.20 -2.45
C TRP A 148 -9.25 14.53 -1.82
N VAL A 149 -9.07 14.53 -0.49
CA VAL A 149 -8.64 15.70 0.27
C VAL A 149 -7.31 15.42 0.94
N GLU A 150 -6.36 16.32 0.80
CA GLU A 150 -5.12 16.27 1.58
C GLU A 150 -5.44 16.62 3.04
N LYS A 151 -5.30 15.64 3.91
CA LYS A 151 -5.58 15.80 5.34
C LYS A 151 -4.37 16.29 6.12
N SER A 152 -3.17 15.83 5.77
CA SER A 152 -1.94 16.25 6.44
C SER A 152 -0.75 16.12 5.51
N ARG A 153 0.28 16.92 5.77
CA ARG A 153 1.54 16.91 5.03
C ARG A 153 2.66 17.24 6.00
N ILE A 154 3.60 16.32 6.15
CA ILE A 154 4.75 16.49 7.05
C ILE A 154 6.02 16.37 6.22
N GLY A 155 6.78 17.47 6.10
CA GLY A 155 8.03 17.47 5.36
C GLY A 155 9.21 16.99 6.19
N SER A 156 10.19 16.39 5.52
CA SER A 156 11.43 15.94 6.13
C SER A 156 12.53 15.88 5.08
N SER A 157 13.73 15.53 5.48
CA SER A 157 14.84 15.33 4.55
C SER A 157 15.82 14.31 5.11
N GLU A 158 16.45 13.57 4.21
CA GLU A 158 17.48 12.59 4.55
C GLU A 158 18.49 12.52 3.41
N ASN A 159 19.78 12.65 3.71
CA ASN A 159 20.86 12.62 2.69
C ASN A 159 20.61 13.61 1.55
N SER A 160 20.19 14.83 1.88
CA SER A 160 19.90 15.90 0.93
C SER A 160 18.70 15.62 0.02
N ILE A 161 17.91 14.58 0.31
CA ILE A 161 16.66 14.30 -0.39
C ILE A 161 15.51 14.82 0.45
N GLU A 162 14.71 15.72 -0.12
CA GLU A 162 13.50 16.21 0.54
C GLU A 162 12.31 15.33 0.19
N PHE A 163 11.45 15.13 1.16
CA PHE A 163 10.23 14.35 0.97
C PHE A 163 9.16 14.79 1.96
N SER A 164 7.92 14.41 1.70
CA SER A 164 6.79 14.69 2.58
C SER A 164 5.94 13.45 2.76
N PHE A 165 5.51 13.21 3.99
CA PHE A 165 4.50 12.19 4.28
C PHE A 165 3.13 12.84 4.15
N VAL A 166 2.35 12.39 3.19
CA VAL A 166 1.05 13.01 2.87
C VAL A 166 -0.07 12.01 3.06
N GLU A 167 -1.09 12.42 3.78
CA GLU A 167 -2.29 11.61 3.95
C GLU A 167 -3.43 12.24 3.14
N TYR A 168 -4.01 11.45 2.24
CA TYR A 168 -5.21 11.84 1.49
C TYR A 168 -6.37 10.97 1.97
N VAL A 169 -7.53 11.58 2.14
CA VAL A 169 -8.75 10.87 2.49
C VAL A 169 -9.79 11.08 1.40
N LYS A 170 -10.57 10.06 1.15
CA LYS A 170 -11.61 10.12 0.13
C LYS A 170 -12.80 10.91 0.63
N LEU A 171 -13.33 11.76 -0.26
CA LEU A 171 -14.54 12.52 0.01
C LEU A 171 -15.79 11.65 0.06
#